data_9600fad6583f3f99f7707ee948128b58
#
_entry.id   9600fad6583f3f99f7707ee948128b58
#
_cell.length_a   1.000
_cell.length_b   1.000
_cell.length_c   1.000
_cell.angle_alpha   90.00
_cell.angle_beta   90.00
_cell.angle_gamma   90.00
#
_symmetry.space_group_name_H-M   'P 1'
#
loop_
_entity.id
_entity.type
_entity.pdbx_description
1 polymer ?
#
loop_
_entity_poly.entity_id
_entity_poly.type
_entity_poly.pdbx_seq_one_letter_code
_entity_poly.pdbx_strand_id
1 'polypeptide(L)'
;MTTPPIRIEILERPDDADVHRLLVELALEDQEGYAHPAESREEVDERTGPVARRFIGENRVFVARDAGGRVVGLCWCVIFDPGTGLEGEVAELYVEPAARGAGVGNALVGEAMRLFRDRAVSFASVWTRPDNAAALAAYRRHGFRPTEQAVLTWLPLTGAGSGEAGPDGEPDGDNHGS
;
A
#
# COMPACT_ATOMS: atom_id res chain seq x y z
N MET A 1 2.13 -22.10 24.65
CA MET A 1 0.93 -21.26 24.57
C MET A 1 0.45 -21.28 23.13
N THR A 2 -0.74 -21.78 22.86
CA THR A 2 -1.31 -21.82 21.53
C THR A 2 -1.79 -20.41 21.16
N THR A 3 -1.29 -19.86 20.06
CA THR A 3 -1.80 -18.59 19.54
C THR A 3 -3.29 -18.74 19.26
N PRO A 4 -4.14 -17.83 19.74
CA PRO A 4 -5.57 -17.91 19.45
C PRO A 4 -5.84 -17.85 17.93
N PRO A 5 -6.89 -18.48 17.46
CA PRO A 5 -7.19 -18.53 16.04
C PRO A 5 -7.49 -17.14 15.46
N ILE A 6 -6.87 -16.84 14.32
CA ILE A 6 -7.16 -15.64 13.52
C ILE A 6 -8.26 -15.98 12.53
N ARG A 7 -9.27 -15.13 12.42
CA ARG A 7 -10.33 -15.21 11.41
C ARG A 7 -10.18 -14.10 10.40
N ILE A 8 -10.27 -14.45 9.12
CA ILE A 8 -10.27 -13.49 8.01
C ILE A 8 -11.70 -13.38 7.49
N GLU A 9 -12.16 -12.14 7.31
CA GLU A 9 -13.50 -11.86 6.79
C GLU A 9 -13.49 -10.59 5.93
N ILE A 10 -14.55 -10.40 5.17
CA ILE A 10 -14.77 -9.15 4.42
C ILE A 10 -15.25 -8.08 5.39
N LEU A 11 -14.67 -6.89 5.27
CA LEU A 11 -15.14 -5.72 6.00
C LEU A 11 -16.51 -5.29 5.45
N GLU A 12 -17.53 -5.34 6.29
CA GLU A 12 -18.89 -4.96 5.89
C GLU A 12 -19.15 -3.44 6.00
N ARG A 13 -18.49 -2.80 6.96
CA ARG A 13 -18.67 -1.37 7.23
C ARG A 13 -17.39 -0.60 6.90
N PRO A 14 -17.44 0.34 5.93
CA PRO A 14 -16.26 1.11 5.52
C PRO A 14 -15.78 2.12 6.58
N ASP A 15 -16.56 2.37 7.61
CA ASP A 15 -16.28 3.27 8.73
C ASP A 15 -15.88 2.54 10.03
N ASP A 16 -15.35 1.34 9.91
CA ASP A 16 -14.87 0.55 11.05
C ASP A 16 -13.68 1.25 11.72
N ALA A 17 -13.82 1.57 13.01
CA ALA A 17 -12.82 2.31 13.77
C ALA A 17 -11.49 1.56 13.93
N ASP A 18 -11.52 0.23 13.97
CA ASP A 18 -10.31 -0.57 14.04
C ASP A 18 -9.54 -0.53 12.72
N VAL A 19 -10.26 -0.54 11.58
CA VAL A 19 -9.63 -0.39 10.25
C VAL A 19 -9.04 1.00 10.09
N HIS A 20 -9.77 2.05 10.46
CA HIS A 20 -9.25 3.42 10.46
C HIS A 20 -7.95 3.53 11.28
N ARG A 21 -7.96 3.01 12.49
CA ARG A 21 -6.75 2.96 13.34
C ARG A 21 -5.58 2.26 12.65
N LEU A 22 -5.80 1.11 12.00
CA LEU A 22 -4.73 0.39 11.31
C LEU A 22 -4.18 1.16 10.09
N LEU A 23 -5.03 1.90 9.37
CA LEU A 23 -4.59 2.74 8.26
C LEU A 23 -3.74 3.92 8.73
N VAL A 24 -4.06 4.49 9.91
CA VAL A 24 -3.22 5.52 10.54
C VAL A 24 -1.86 4.93 10.96
N GLU A 25 -1.84 3.76 11.62
CA GLU A 25 -0.58 3.10 11.97
C GLU A 25 0.28 2.77 10.75
N LEU A 26 -0.33 2.24 9.68
CA LEU A 26 0.34 1.97 8.42
C LEU A 26 1.01 3.24 7.87
N ALA A 27 0.26 4.35 7.78
CA ALA A 27 0.79 5.60 7.26
C ALA A 27 1.94 6.16 8.12
N LEU A 28 1.90 5.99 9.44
CA LEU A 28 2.97 6.39 10.34
C LEU A 28 4.21 5.51 10.18
N GLU A 29 4.05 4.19 10.05
CA GLU A 29 5.17 3.28 9.79
C GLU A 29 5.84 3.56 8.43
N ASP A 30 5.05 3.86 7.40
CA ASP A 30 5.57 4.18 6.07
C ASP A 30 6.43 5.45 6.06
N GLN A 31 6.08 6.46 6.85
CA GLN A 31 6.85 7.70 6.96
C GLN A 31 8.29 7.49 7.48
N GLU A 32 8.54 6.46 8.28
CA GLU A 32 9.89 6.17 8.79
C GLU A 32 10.91 5.93 7.67
N GLY A 33 10.43 5.60 6.46
CA GLY A 33 11.26 5.36 5.27
C GLY A 33 11.40 6.55 4.33
N TYR A 34 10.73 7.68 4.58
CA TYR A 34 10.74 8.83 3.67
C TYR A 34 11.66 9.96 4.15
N ALA A 35 12.31 10.63 3.18
CA ALA A 35 13.16 11.81 3.43
C ALA A 35 12.37 13.11 3.65
N HIS A 36 11.04 13.05 3.75
CA HIS A 36 10.17 14.21 3.96
C HIS A 36 9.88 14.44 5.44
N PRO A 37 9.47 15.67 5.83
CA PRO A 37 8.97 15.91 7.18
C PRO A 37 7.83 14.93 7.48
N ALA A 38 7.96 14.18 8.57
CA ALA A 38 6.92 13.26 9.00
C ALA A 38 5.69 14.05 9.46
N GLU A 39 4.50 13.65 9.00
CA GLU A 39 3.25 14.15 9.55
C GLU A 39 3.07 13.62 10.99
N SER A 40 2.48 14.43 11.84
CA SER A 40 2.09 13.99 13.17
C SER A 40 0.94 12.96 13.09
N ARG A 41 0.76 12.19 14.15
CA ARG A 41 -0.40 11.26 14.25
C ARG A 41 -1.74 11.97 14.02
N GLU A 42 -1.89 13.19 14.55
CA GLU A 42 -3.12 13.96 14.42
C GLU A 42 -3.40 14.36 12.97
N GLU A 43 -2.38 14.83 12.24
CA GLU A 43 -2.49 15.16 10.82
C GLU A 43 -2.82 13.92 9.97
N VAL A 44 -2.19 12.77 10.25
CA VAL A 44 -2.49 11.51 9.56
C VAL A 44 -3.92 11.05 9.87
N ASP A 45 -4.35 11.11 11.12
CA ASP A 45 -5.70 10.72 11.54
C ASP A 45 -6.78 11.58 10.86
N GLU A 46 -6.60 12.90 10.81
CA GLU A 46 -7.53 13.83 10.16
C GLU A 46 -7.66 13.59 8.64
N ARG A 47 -6.55 13.31 7.94
CA ARG A 47 -6.59 13.06 6.49
C ARG A 47 -7.03 11.64 6.12
N THR A 48 -6.91 10.67 7.03
CA THR A 48 -7.31 9.29 6.80
C THR A 48 -8.82 9.19 6.79
N GLY A 49 -9.38 9.06 5.61
CA GLY A 49 -10.83 8.90 5.43
C GLY A 49 -11.29 7.45 5.59
N PRO A 50 -12.61 7.22 5.64
CA PRO A 50 -13.17 5.88 5.58
C PRO A 50 -12.80 5.18 4.28
N VAL A 51 -12.50 3.88 4.38
CA VAL A 51 -12.17 3.04 3.23
C VAL A 51 -13.27 3.15 2.16
N ALA A 52 -12.89 3.40 0.92
CA ALA A 52 -13.74 3.21 -0.25
C ALA A 52 -14.81 4.26 -0.57
N ARG A 53 -14.78 5.45 -0.02
CA ARG A 53 -15.84 6.43 -0.34
C ARG A 53 -15.89 6.92 -1.79
N ARG A 54 -14.83 6.82 -2.60
CA ARG A 54 -14.74 7.47 -3.92
C ARG A 54 -14.00 6.65 -4.98
N PHE A 55 -13.84 5.36 -4.78
CA PHE A 55 -13.16 4.53 -5.76
C PHE A 55 -14.11 4.15 -6.91
N ILE A 56 -13.65 4.32 -8.17
CA ILE A 56 -14.37 3.87 -9.36
C ILE A 56 -13.86 2.46 -9.69
N GLY A 57 -14.62 1.47 -9.32
CA GLY A 57 -14.29 0.06 -9.48
C GLY A 57 -14.82 -0.78 -8.34
N GLU A 58 -14.43 -2.04 -8.30
CA GLU A 58 -14.70 -2.91 -7.17
C GLU A 58 -13.56 -2.80 -6.16
N ASN A 59 -13.87 -2.65 -4.89
CA ASN A 59 -12.88 -2.77 -3.83
C ASN A 59 -13.37 -3.70 -2.73
N ARG A 60 -12.42 -4.35 -2.05
CA ARG A 60 -12.66 -5.25 -0.93
C ARG A 60 -11.59 -5.06 0.11
N VAL A 61 -12.02 -4.99 1.36
CA VAL A 61 -11.11 -5.01 2.50
C VAL A 61 -11.33 -6.32 3.25
N PHE A 62 -10.28 -7.12 3.32
CA PHE A 62 -10.22 -8.30 4.16
C PHE A 62 -9.61 -7.90 5.50
N VAL A 63 -10.18 -8.37 6.59
CA VAL A 63 -9.67 -8.10 7.93
C VAL A 63 -9.34 -9.40 8.65
N ALA A 64 -8.27 -9.37 9.44
CA ALA A 64 -7.90 -10.44 10.35
C ALA A 64 -8.34 -10.07 11.76
N ARG A 65 -9.18 -10.91 12.39
CA ARG A 65 -9.58 -10.72 13.78
C ARG A 65 -8.94 -11.76 14.70
N ASP A 66 -8.50 -11.31 15.84
CA ASP A 66 -8.05 -12.19 16.92
C ASP A 66 -9.22 -12.89 17.62
N ALA A 67 -8.92 -13.72 18.63
CA ALA A 67 -9.94 -14.45 19.39
C ALA A 67 -10.88 -13.53 20.19
N GLY A 68 -10.47 -12.30 20.47
CA GLY A 68 -11.29 -11.28 21.13
C GLY A 68 -12.19 -10.51 20.16
N GLY A 69 -12.09 -10.78 18.84
CA GLY A 69 -12.83 -10.09 17.79
C GLY A 69 -12.19 -8.79 17.33
N ARG A 70 -11.05 -8.38 17.90
CA ARG A 70 -10.34 -7.15 17.53
C ARG A 70 -9.63 -7.33 16.16
N VAL A 71 -9.70 -6.33 15.28
CA VAL A 71 -8.97 -6.32 14.03
C VAL A 71 -7.47 -6.12 14.30
N VAL A 72 -6.66 -7.06 13.84
CA VAL A 72 -5.19 -7.08 13.99
C VAL A 72 -4.44 -7.04 12.67
N GLY A 73 -5.15 -6.99 11.54
CA GLY A 73 -4.57 -6.82 10.23
C GLY A 73 -5.63 -6.60 9.17
N LEU A 74 -5.24 -6.00 8.06
CA LEU A 74 -6.10 -5.76 6.90
C LEU A 74 -5.34 -5.99 5.59
N CYS A 75 -6.10 -6.28 4.54
CA CYS A 75 -5.65 -6.25 3.15
C CYS A 75 -6.73 -5.57 2.31
N TRP A 76 -6.40 -4.42 1.74
CA TRP A 76 -7.31 -3.70 0.85
C TRP A 76 -6.96 -3.99 -0.59
N CYS A 77 -7.93 -4.50 -1.33
CA CYS A 77 -7.80 -4.83 -2.75
C CYS A 77 -8.72 -3.97 -3.57
N VAL A 78 -8.24 -3.54 -4.73
CA VAL A 78 -9.02 -2.84 -5.74
C VAL A 78 -9.00 -3.64 -7.04
N ILE A 79 -10.10 -3.60 -7.79
CA ILE A 79 -10.21 -4.19 -9.13
C ILE A 79 -10.81 -3.12 -10.03
N PHE A 80 -10.19 -2.88 -11.16
CA PHE A 80 -10.63 -1.90 -12.15
C PHE A 80 -10.44 -2.45 -13.57
N ASP A 81 -11.11 -1.85 -14.53
CA ASP A 81 -11.00 -2.20 -15.94
C ASP A 81 -10.44 -1.02 -16.73
N PRO A 82 -9.17 -1.07 -17.17
CA PRO A 82 -8.59 -0.04 -18.04
C PRO A 82 -9.00 -0.18 -19.53
N GLY A 83 -9.87 -1.14 -19.86
CA GLY A 83 -10.28 -1.46 -21.23
C GLY A 83 -9.47 -2.55 -21.91
N THR A 84 -8.53 -3.17 -21.18
CA THR A 84 -7.66 -4.25 -21.68
C THR A 84 -7.83 -5.57 -20.91
N GLY A 85 -8.80 -5.60 -20.00
CA GLY A 85 -9.07 -6.70 -19.07
C GLY A 85 -9.03 -6.22 -17.64
N LEU A 86 -9.59 -7.01 -16.72
CA LEU A 86 -9.61 -6.64 -15.31
C LEU A 86 -8.20 -6.66 -14.72
N GLU A 87 -7.84 -5.55 -14.10
CA GLU A 87 -6.63 -5.42 -13.31
C GLU A 87 -6.96 -5.37 -11.83
N GLY A 88 -6.07 -5.91 -11.00
CA GLY A 88 -6.16 -5.90 -9.55
C GLY A 88 -4.95 -5.26 -8.91
N GLU A 89 -5.15 -4.64 -7.77
CA GLU A 89 -4.07 -4.12 -6.93
C GLU A 89 -4.31 -4.52 -5.48
N VAL A 90 -3.25 -4.94 -4.80
CA VAL A 90 -3.22 -4.93 -3.35
C VAL A 90 -2.77 -3.55 -2.93
N ALA A 91 -3.76 -2.68 -2.68
CA ALA A 91 -3.51 -1.27 -2.37
C ALA A 91 -2.86 -1.10 -1.00
N GLU A 92 -3.33 -1.87 0.01
CA GLU A 92 -2.78 -1.82 1.36
C GLU A 92 -2.71 -3.23 1.97
N LEU A 93 -1.66 -3.49 2.72
CA LEU A 93 -1.50 -4.67 3.57
C LEU A 93 -0.84 -4.28 4.88
N TYR A 94 -1.57 -4.40 5.95
CA TYR A 94 -1.03 -4.12 7.29
C TYR A 94 -1.34 -5.23 8.28
N VAL A 95 -0.38 -5.53 9.14
CA VAL A 95 -0.55 -6.44 10.29
C VAL A 95 0.11 -5.80 11.50
N GLU A 96 -0.62 -5.68 12.58
CA GLU A 96 -0.09 -5.16 13.84
C GLU A 96 1.19 -5.89 14.26
N PRO A 97 2.19 -5.18 14.80
CA PRO A 97 3.46 -5.79 15.22
C PRO A 97 3.28 -7.05 16.08
N ALA A 98 2.36 -7.02 17.04
CA ALA A 98 2.09 -8.15 17.94
C ALA A 98 1.51 -9.40 17.24
N ALA A 99 0.91 -9.23 16.06
CA ALA A 99 0.32 -10.31 15.26
C ALA A 99 1.23 -10.77 14.09
N ARG A 100 2.37 -10.11 13.91
CA ARG A 100 3.37 -10.48 12.87
C ARG A 100 4.02 -11.83 13.19
N GLY A 101 4.50 -12.52 12.17
CA GLY A 101 5.12 -13.84 12.31
C GLY A 101 4.16 -15.01 12.46
N ALA A 102 2.88 -14.76 12.76
CA ALA A 102 1.85 -15.80 12.89
C ALA A 102 1.15 -16.18 11.56
N GLY A 103 1.64 -15.71 10.42
CA GLY A 103 1.07 -16.02 9.10
C GLY A 103 -0.12 -15.17 8.69
N VAL A 104 -0.51 -14.17 9.48
CA VAL A 104 -1.68 -13.31 9.23
C VAL A 104 -1.59 -12.61 7.87
N GLY A 105 -0.47 -11.96 7.56
CA GLY A 105 -0.27 -11.31 6.27
C GLY A 105 -0.38 -12.27 5.09
N ASN A 106 0.19 -13.48 5.23
CA ASN A 106 0.07 -14.52 4.21
C ASN A 106 -1.38 -14.96 3.99
N ALA A 107 -2.17 -15.11 5.06
CA ALA A 107 -3.58 -15.45 4.96
C ALA A 107 -4.39 -14.33 4.28
N LEU A 108 -4.14 -13.07 4.63
CA LEU A 108 -4.78 -11.90 4.02
C LEU A 108 -4.50 -11.81 2.51
N VAL A 109 -3.24 -11.97 2.09
CA VAL A 109 -2.87 -12.03 0.66
C VAL A 109 -3.55 -13.21 -0.03
N GLY A 110 -3.69 -14.34 0.66
CA GLY A 110 -4.42 -15.51 0.16
C GLY A 110 -5.86 -15.21 -0.21
N GLU A 111 -6.58 -14.43 0.61
CA GLU A 111 -7.93 -13.97 0.31
C GLU A 111 -7.98 -13.01 -0.89
N ALA A 112 -7.04 -12.06 -0.96
CA ALA A 112 -6.90 -11.19 -2.13
C ALA A 112 -6.72 -11.99 -3.42
N MET A 113 -5.85 -12.98 -3.41
CA MET A 113 -5.59 -13.82 -4.58
C MET A 113 -6.78 -14.73 -4.93
N ARG A 114 -7.61 -15.12 -3.95
CA ARG A 114 -8.87 -15.83 -4.23
C ARG A 114 -9.83 -14.89 -4.94
N LEU A 115 -10.04 -13.69 -4.42
CA LEU A 115 -10.88 -12.66 -5.05
C LEU A 115 -10.44 -12.38 -6.50
N PHE A 116 -9.16 -12.18 -6.74
CA PHE A 116 -8.64 -11.91 -8.08
C PHE A 116 -8.90 -13.07 -9.05
N ARG A 117 -8.74 -14.33 -8.62
CA ARG A 117 -9.09 -15.50 -9.43
C ARG A 117 -10.58 -15.59 -9.71
N ASP A 118 -11.43 -15.38 -8.71
CA ASP A 118 -12.89 -15.45 -8.84
C ASP A 118 -13.44 -14.38 -9.79
N ARG A 119 -12.73 -13.24 -9.89
CA ARG A 119 -13.04 -12.14 -10.81
C ARG A 119 -12.38 -12.27 -12.18
N ALA A 120 -11.61 -13.31 -12.43
CA ALA A 120 -10.81 -13.47 -13.65
C ALA A 120 -9.89 -12.27 -13.93
N VAL A 121 -9.29 -11.71 -12.88
CA VAL A 121 -8.29 -10.64 -13.00
C VAL A 121 -7.11 -11.15 -13.82
N SER A 122 -6.78 -10.45 -14.91
CA SER A 122 -5.73 -10.84 -15.86
C SER A 122 -4.34 -10.39 -15.44
N PHE A 123 -4.26 -9.31 -14.66
CA PHE A 123 -3.02 -8.75 -14.13
C PHE A 123 -3.26 -8.22 -12.72
N ALA A 124 -2.33 -8.47 -11.80
CA ALA A 124 -2.38 -7.90 -10.47
C ALA A 124 -1.03 -7.34 -10.06
N SER A 125 -1.05 -6.17 -9.41
CA SER A 125 0.12 -5.48 -8.90
C SER A 125 0.08 -5.28 -7.39
N VAL A 126 1.24 -5.04 -6.82
CA VAL A 126 1.44 -4.57 -5.45
C VAL A 126 2.72 -3.76 -5.37
N TRP A 127 2.69 -2.70 -4.61
CA TRP A 127 3.87 -1.88 -4.37
C TRP A 127 4.34 -2.12 -2.94
N THR A 128 5.63 -2.31 -2.79
CA THR A 128 6.26 -2.48 -1.47
C THR A 128 7.71 -2.07 -1.55
N ARG A 129 8.27 -1.69 -0.42
CA ARG A 129 9.70 -1.33 -0.37
C ARG A 129 10.58 -2.57 -0.58
N PRO A 130 11.73 -2.42 -1.26
CA PRO A 130 12.65 -3.53 -1.50
C PRO A 130 13.21 -4.19 -0.21
N ASP A 131 13.27 -3.44 0.88
CA ASP A 131 13.75 -3.89 2.18
C ASP A 131 12.66 -4.54 3.06
N ASN A 132 11.39 -4.48 2.65
CA ASN A 132 10.29 -5.14 3.36
C ASN A 132 10.25 -6.64 3.07
N ALA A 133 11.21 -7.38 3.67
CA ALA A 133 11.37 -8.81 3.45
C ALA A 133 10.12 -9.64 3.81
N ALA A 134 9.36 -9.22 4.82
CA ALA A 134 8.16 -9.92 5.27
C ALA A 134 7.03 -9.83 4.23
N ALA A 135 6.76 -8.63 3.70
CA ALA A 135 5.77 -8.42 2.64
C ALA A 135 6.18 -9.13 1.36
N LEU A 136 7.45 -8.98 0.93
CA LEU A 136 7.97 -9.67 -0.25
C LEU A 136 7.82 -11.19 -0.15
N ALA A 137 8.08 -11.77 1.03
CA ALA A 137 7.91 -13.22 1.25
C ALA A 137 6.43 -13.64 1.13
N ALA A 138 5.50 -12.84 1.67
CA ALA A 138 4.07 -13.10 1.55
C ALA A 138 3.62 -13.05 0.09
N TYR A 139 3.95 -11.99 -0.64
CA TYR A 139 3.58 -11.84 -2.04
C TYR A 139 4.17 -12.93 -2.95
N ARG A 140 5.45 -13.26 -2.77
CA ARG A 140 6.11 -14.33 -3.56
C ARG A 140 5.44 -15.71 -3.38
N ARG A 141 4.98 -16.04 -2.17
CA ARG A 141 4.25 -17.29 -1.90
C ARG A 141 2.95 -17.38 -2.69
N HIS A 142 2.36 -16.26 -3.04
CA HIS A 142 1.12 -16.17 -3.81
C HIS A 142 1.34 -15.91 -5.31
N GLY A 143 2.59 -15.97 -5.78
CA GLY A 143 2.93 -15.92 -7.20
C GLY A 143 3.32 -14.55 -7.72
N PHE A 144 3.32 -13.49 -6.91
CA PHE A 144 3.88 -12.20 -7.30
C PHE A 144 5.39 -12.31 -7.55
N ARG A 145 5.85 -11.61 -8.57
CA ARG A 145 7.26 -11.57 -8.95
C ARG A 145 7.68 -10.13 -9.17
N PRO A 146 8.92 -9.76 -8.83
CA PRO A 146 9.46 -8.47 -9.22
C PRO A 146 9.39 -8.31 -10.75
N THR A 147 9.11 -7.09 -11.20
CA THR A 147 9.20 -6.72 -12.61
C THR A 147 10.40 -5.80 -12.81
N GLU A 148 10.82 -5.62 -14.06
CA GLU A 148 11.85 -4.64 -14.45
C GLU A 148 11.25 -3.24 -14.71
N GLN A 149 9.95 -3.08 -14.50
CA GLN A 149 9.27 -1.79 -14.67
C GLN A 149 9.67 -0.83 -13.56
N ALA A 150 10.04 0.39 -13.94
CA ALA A 150 10.27 1.46 -12.99
C ALA A 150 8.92 2.09 -12.58
N VAL A 151 8.76 2.33 -11.30
CA VAL A 151 7.65 3.13 -10.78
C VAL A 151 8.13 4.56 -10.63
N LEU A 152 7.48 5.49 -11.34
CA LEU A 152 7.75 6.91 -11.25
C LEU A 152 6.60 7.56 -10.49
N THR A 153 6.92 8.29 -9.43
CA THR A 153 5.92 9.00 -8.62
C THR A 153 6.08 10.49 -8.81
N TRP A 154 4.94 11.19 -8.93
CA TRP A 154 4.89 12.63 -8.87
C TRP A 154 4.22 13.04 -7.56
N LEU A 155 4.95 13.79 -6.74
CA LEU A 155 4.42 14.32 -5.49
C LEU A 155 4.33 15.84 -5.64
N PRO A 156 3.14 16.45 -5.51
CA PRO A 156 3.04 17.89 -5.43
C PRO A 156 3.69 18.35 -4.12
N LEU A 157 4.89 18.94 -4.22
CA LEU A 157 5.57 19.52 -3.06
C LEU A 157 4.76 20.74 -2.60
N THR A 158 3.92 20.57 -1.62
CA THR A 158 3.30 21.70 -0.92
C THR A 158 4.33 22.29 0.03
N GLY A 159 4.94 23.43 -0.38
CA GLY A 159 5.60 24.33 0.55
C GLY A 159 7.04 24.04 0.96
N ALA A 160 7.89 23.58 0.07
CA ALA A 160 9.34 23.77 0.24
C ALA A 160 9.74 25.03 -0.53
N GLY A 161 10.31 26.00 0.20
CA GLY A 161 10.70 27.28 -0.35
C GLY A 161 11.52 27.17 -1.63
N SER A 162 11.28 28.11 -2.52
CA SER A 162 12.04 28.41 -3.71
C SER A 162 13.53 28.52 -3.41
N GLY A 163 14.23 27.38 -3.43
CA GLY A 163 15.67 27.32 -3.60
C GLY A 163 15.90 27.35 -5.10
N GLU A 164 16.39 28.49 -5.58
CA GLU A 164 16.80 28.71 -6.94
C GLU A 164 17.73 27.58 -7.41
N ALA A 165 17.25 26.78 -8.34
CA ALA A 165 18.16 26.09 -9.25
C ALA A 165 18.70 27.17 -10.20
N GLY A 166 19.94 27.55 -9.99
CA GLY A 166 20.65 28.44 -10.89
C GLY A 166 20.68 27.87 -12.32
N PRO A 167 20.67 28.72 -13.33
CA PRO A 167 20.70 28.26 -14.70
C PRO A 167 22.04 27.58 -14.97
N ASP A 168 21.98 26.38 -15.48
CA ASP A 168 23.10 25.62 -15.99
C ASP A 168 23.84 26.46 -17.03
N GLY A 169 25.12 26.70 -16.77
CA GLY A 169 25.96 27.44 -17.68
C GLY A 169 26.06 26.72 -19.02
N GLU A 170 25.73 27.44 -20.04
CA GLU A 170 26.07 27.08 -21.43
C GLU A 170 27.58 26.91 -21.57
N PRO A 171 28.07 25.86 -22.25
CA PRO A 171 29.48 25.81 -22.63
C PRO A 171 29.69 26.77 -23.81
N ASP A 172 30.52 27.79 -23.56
CA ASP A 172 31.07 28.69 -24.60
C ASP A 172 31.64 27.88 -25.74
N GLY A 173 31.04 28.03 -26.90
CA GLY A 173 31.56 27.55 -28.15
C GLY A 173 32.67 28.51 -28.67
N ASP A 174 33.90 28.10 -28.50
CA ASP A 174 35.03 28.75 -29.14
C ASP A 174 35.00 28.47 -30.66
N ASN A 175 34.62 29.53 -31.37
CA ASN A 175 34.78 29.62 -32.80
C ASN A 175 36.15 30.28 -33.07
N HIS A 176 37.12 29.52 -33.57
CA HIS A 176 38.28 30.09 -34.25
C HIS A 176 38.35 29.54 -35.66
N GLY A 177 38.00 30.44 -36.57
CA GLY A 177 38.30 30.32 -37.98
C GLY A 177 39.79 30.62 -38.32
N SER A 178 40.24 29.95 -39.26
CA SER A 178 41.15 30.39 -40.32
C SER A 178 41.23 29.31 -41.38
#